data_a3e09e49b69af356de729c64ae951bbb
#
_entry.id   a3e09e49b69af356de729c64ae951bbb
#
_cell.length_a   1.000
_cell.length_b   1.000
_cell.length_c   1.000
_cell.angle_alpha   90.00
_cell.angle_beta   90.00
_cell.angle_gamma   90.00
#
_symmetry.space_group_name_H-M   'P 1'
#
loop_
_entity.id
_entity.type
_entity.pdbx_description
1 polymer ?
#
loop_
_entity_poly.entity_id
_entity_poly.type
_entity_poly.pdbx_seq_one_letter_code
_entity_poly.pdbx_strand_id
1 'polypeptide(L)'
;ADGEEIVIESDFILLATGSKPRSLPSIEIDNEFTITSDTALNWEKPPKKVCVIGAGAIGCEFASLLNDLDSDVVVVELASEILPGLDKRTSGELRKQLSKRGVNFKLGTSVESVTNKKVSFSDGESDTFDCVLVAVGREPLTQNIGLEDVGIKVNKGFVQTNLETLQTEIENIYALGDIVEGTPQLAHVAFAEAVSSITHIATGENKAVNYNAIPYVVYTRPELAEVGVNSEKAKELGMKINQSQHGFAGIGRAMIQNQNQGLVKVYSEENGPIVGASVCGPAAGEMIHELMYMVGWEALP
;
A
#
# COMPACT_ATOMS: atom_id res chain seq x y z
N ALA A 1 -7.64 -2.14 30.96
CA ALA A 1 -8.49 -3.25 31.41
C ALA A 1 -7.84 -3.82 32.65
N ASP A 2 -8.58 -3.91 33.74
CA ASP A 2 -8.07 -4.20 35.10
C ASP A 2 -7.89 -5.71 35.35
N GLY A 3 -7.79 -6.54 34.28
CA GLY A 3 -7.61 -7.98 34.35
C GLY A 3 -8.88 -8.76 34.69
N GLU A 4 -10.05 -8.12 34.66
CA GLU A 4 -11.33 -8.82 34.75
C GLU A 4 -11.65 -9.51 33.41
N GLU A 5 -12.01 -10.79 33.47
CA GLU A 5 -12.51 -11.54 32.35
C GLU A 5 -13.98 -11.20 32.11
N ILE A 6 -14.31 -10.73 30.90
CA ILE A 6 -15.69 -10.43 30.49
C ILE A 6 -16.08 -11.42 29.41
N VAL A 7 -17.16 -12.17 29.64
CA VAL A 7 -17.78 -13.07 28.64
C VAL A 7 -18.90 -12.33 27.95
N ILE A 8 -18.83 -12.28 26.60
CA ILE A 8 -19.85 -11.70 25.75
C ILE A 8 -20.42 -12.81 24.85
N GLU A 9 -21.72 -13.00 24.88
CA GLU A 9 -22.43 -13.91 23.95
C GLU A 9 -22.99 -13.10 22.77
N SER A 10 -22.81 -13.59 21.56
CA SER A 10 -23.30 -12.98 20.32
C SER A 10 -23.63 -14.02 19.28
N ASP A 11 -24.57 -13.71 18.39
CA ASP A 11 -24.94 -14.60 17.27
C ASP A 11 -23.82 -14.62 16.21
N PHE A 12 -23.13 -13.49 16.01
CA PHE A 12 -22.06 -13.34 15.03
C PHE A 12 -20.84 -12.62 15.61
N ILE A 13 -19.65 -12.95 15.10
CA ILE A 13 -18.38 -12.30 15.45
C ILE A 13 -17.74 -11.79 14.16
N LEU A 14 -17.38 -10.48 14.14
CA LEU A 14 -16.61 -9.87 13.07
C LEU A 14 -15.19 -9.57 13.57
N LEU A 15 -14.20 -10.22 12.95
CA LEU A 15 -12.79 -10.02 13.22
C LEU A 15 -12.28 -8.86 12.35
N ALA A 16 -11.90 -7.75 12.97
CA ALA A 16 -11.41 -6.54 12.31
C ALA A 16 -10.22 -5.95 13.09
N THR A 17 -9.27 -6.79 13.51
CA THR A 17 -8.18 -6.42 14.41
C THR A 17 -7.07 -5.60 13.74
N GLY A 18 -7.10 -5.51 12.39
CA GLY A 18 -6.18 -4.67 11.62
C GLY A 18 -4.76 -5.19 11.57
N SER A 19 -3.82 -4.29 11.40
CA SER A 19 -2.40 -4.61 11.21
C SER A 19 -1.50 -3.65 11.97
N LYS A 20 -0.23 -4.01 12.12
CA LYS A 20 0.85 -3.16 12.66
C LYS A 20 2.03 -3.10 11.70
N PRO A 21 2.93 -2.11 11.81
CA PRO A 21 4.16 -2.09 11.04
C PRO A 21 4.98 -3.36 11.24
N ARG A 22 5.53 -3.89 10.14
CA ARG A 22 6.42 -5.06 10.18
C ARG A 22 7.80 -4.63 10.63
N SER A 23 8.42 -5.41 11.50
CA SER A 23 9.81 -5.29 11.89
C SER A 23 10.73 -6.12 10.98
N LEU A 24 12.01 -5.77 10.96
CA LEU A 24 13.08 -6.57 10.37
C LEU A 24 13.85 -7.28 11.49
N PRO A 25 14.09 -8.60 11.39
CA PRO A 25 14.77 -9.36 12.46
C PRO A 25 16.17 -8.85 12.80
N SER A 26 16.86 -8.20 11.85
CA SER A 26 18.20 -7.66 11.99
C SER A 26 18.25 -6.21 12.50
N ILE A 27 17.11 -5.55 12.66
CA ILE A 27 17.01 -4.13 13.01
C ILE A 27 16.04 -3.97 14.19
N GLU A 28 16.58 -3.62 15.36
CA GLU A 28 15.79 -3.35 16.55
C GLU A 28 15.07 -2.00 16.41
N ILE A 29 13.77 -2.00 16.69
CA ILE A 29 12.94 -0.80 16.74
C ILE A 29 12.92 -0.33 18.20
N ASP A 30 13.63 0.76 18.49
CA ASP A 30 13.74 1.36 19.83
C ASP A 30 12.73 2.49 20.07
N ASN A 31 12.00 2.92 19.03
CA ASN A 31 11.07 4.05 19.03
C ASN A 31 11.69 5.42 19.34
N GLU A 32 13.02 5.53 19.32
CA GLU A 32 13.78 6.78 19.53
C GLU A 32 14.58 7.14 18.27
N PHE A 33 15.49 6.26 17.88
CA PHE A 33 16.32 6.42 16.67
C PHE A 33 15.83 5.56 15.52
N THR A 34 15.47 4.32 15.77
CA THR A 34 14.88 3.39 14.81
C THR A 34 13.39 3.23 15.10
N ILE A 35 12.57 3.75 14.24
CA ILE A 35 11.14 3.90 14.46
C ILE A 35 10.31 3.28 13.32
N THR A 36 9.02 3.19 13.54
CA THR A 36 8.01 2.86 12.53
C THR A 36 7.15 4.08 12.15
N SER A 37 6.24 3.90 11.20
CA SER A 37 5.24 4.91 10.85
C SER A 37 4.41 5.37 12.03
N ASP A 38 4.07 4.48 12.97
CA ASP A 38 3.24 4.80 14.13
C ASP A 38 3.93 5.81 15.07
N THR A 39 5.25 5.66 15.25
CA THR A 39 6.06 6.63 16.02
C THR A 39 6.27 7.93 15.24
N ALA A 40 6.53 7.82 13.92
CA ALA A 40 6.79 8.97 13.06
C ALA A 40 5.63 9.98 13.01
N LEU A 41 4.38 9.51 13.11
CA LEU A 41 3.19 10.36 13.14
C LEU A 41 3.11 11.28 14.38
N ASN A 42 3.89 10.99 15.42
CA ASN A 42 3.92 11.77 16.66
C ASN A 42 5.11 12.73 16.76
N TRP A 43 5.89 12.94 15.70
CA TRP A 43 6.99 13.89 15.73
C TRP A 43 6.52 15.32 15.97
N GLU A 44 7.10 15.98 16.95
CA GLU A 44 6.92 17.42 17.16
C GLU A 44 7.73 18.25 16.13
N LYS A 45 8.86 17.70 15.68
CA LYS A 45 9.74 18.29 14.67
C LYS A 45 10.32 17.20 13.78
N PRO A 46 10.39 17.43 12.45
CA PRO A 46 10.99 16.45 11.56
C PRO A 46 12.51 16.35 11.83
N PRO A 47 13.08 15.14 11.77
CA PRO A 47 14.53 14.95 11.78
C PRO A 47 15.18 15.61 10.56
N LYS A 48 16.44 16.08 10.69
CA LYS A 48 17.13 16.74 9.57
C LYS A 48 17.61 15.77 8.50
N LYS A 49 18.03 14.56 8.90
CA LYS A 49 18.51 13.53 7.98
C LYS A 49 17.91 12.18 8.34
N VAL A 50 17.20 11.56 7.42
CA VAL A 50 16.43 10.35 7.66
C VAL A 50 16.80 9.26 6.67
N CYS A 51 17.02 8.04 7.17
CA CYS A 51 17.06 6.82 6.39
C CYS A 51 15.68 6.17 6.41
N VAL A 52 15.02 6.04 5.27
CA VAL A 52 13.76 5.30 5.12
C VAL A 52 14.07 3.92 4.56
N ILE A 53 13.73 2.86 5.28
CA ILE A 53 13.93 1.48 4.85
C ILE A 53 12.63 0.95 4.27
N GLY A 54 12.65 0.65 2.97
CA GLY A 54 11.50 0.25 2.17
C GLY A 54 10.96 1.38 1.30
N ALA A 55 10.79 1.12 0.01
CA ALA A 55 10.21 2.03 -0.98
C ALA A 55 8.81 1.59 -1.43
N GLY A 56 8.03 0.97 -0.54
CA GLY A 56 6.59 0.79 -0.70
C GLY A 56 5.82 2.10 -0.53
N ALA A 57 4.49 2.06 -0.50
CA ALA A 57 3.65 3.26 -0.39
C ALA A 57 4.04 4.11 0.83
N ILE A 58 4.04 3.52 2.02
CA ILE A 58 4.36 4.23 3.27
C ILE A 58 5.76 4.87 3.20
N GLY A 59 6.77 4.13 2.72
CA GLY A 59 8.13 4.66 2.61
C GLY A 59 8.24 5.81 1.62
N CYS A 60 7.58 5.74 0.47
CA CYS A 60 7.52 6.82 -0.52
C CYS A 60 6.75 8.04 -0.01
N GLU A 61 5.64 7.85 0.70
CA GLU A 61 4.84 8.91 1.29
C GLU A 61 5.63 9.68 2.35
N PHE A 62 6.26 8.97 3.29
CA PHE A 62 7.14 9.62 4.28
C PHE A 62 8.35 10.29 3.63
N ALA A 63 8.96 9.66 2.61
CA ALA A 63 10.07 10.29 1.89
C ALA A 63 9.63 11.60 1.21
N SER A 64 8.45 11.62 0.60
CA SER A 64 7.89 12.84 -0.01
C SER A 64 7.57 13.90 1.04
N LEU A 65 6.92 13.53 2.14
CA LEU A 65 6.55 14.41 3.25
C LEU A 65 7.78 15.02 3.92
N LEU A 66 8.75 14.19 4.29
CA LEU A 66 9.98 14.64 4.95
C LEU A 66 10.81 15.55 4.06
N ASN A 67 10.88 15.26 2.75
CA ASN A 67 11.53 16.14 1.80
C ASN A 67 10.82 17.50 1.66
N ASP A 68 9.48 17.54 1.75
CA ASP A 68 8.71 18.79 1.79
C ASP A 68 8.92 19.59 3.10
N LEU A 69 9.37 18.91 4.15
CA LEU A 69 9.72 19.50 5.45
C LEU A 69 11.23 19.80 5.58
N ASP A 70 11.96 19.88 4.45
CA ASP A 70 13.39 20.19 4.36
C ASP A 70 14.32 19.15 5.04
N SER A 71 13.87 17.90 5.19
CA SER A 71 14.75 16.80 5.61
C SER A 71 15.57 16.27 4.43
N ASP A 72 16.83 15.91 4.70
CA ASP A 72 17.66 15.09 3.79
C ASP A 72 17.21 13.62 3.89
N VAL A 73 16.67 13.08 2.81
CA VAL A 73 16.04 11.75 2.81
C VAL A 73 16.78 10.78 1.93
N VAL A 74 17.20 9.65 2.52
CA VAL A 74 17.75 8.50 1.81
C VAL A 74 16.77 7.33 1.95
N VAL A 75 16.23 6.85 0.83
CA VAL A 75 15.36 5.67 0.79
C VAL A 75 16.19 4.47 0.35
N VAL A 76 16.16 3.40 1.16
CA VAL A 76 16.87 2.14 0.89
C VAL A 76 15.85 1.06 0.56
N GLU A 77 15.99 0.42 -0.61
CA GLU A 77 15.06 -0.60 -1.08
C GLU A 77 15.82 -1.80 -1.65
N LEU A 78 15.43 -3.00 -1.24
CA LEU A 78 16.01 -4.25 -1.71
C LEU A 78 15.67 -4.52 -3.18
N ALA A 79 14.50 -4.15 -3.63
CA ALA A 79 14.10 -4.26 -5.04
C ALA A 79 14.84 -3.24 -5.91
N SER A 80 14.91 -3.51 -7.21
CA SER A 80 15.50 -2.60 -8.20
C SER A 80 14.63 -1.38 -8.54
N GLU A 81 13.38 -1.37 -8.08
CA GLU A 81 12.37 -0.32 -8.36
C GLU A 81 11.61 0.03 -7.07
N ILE A 82 11.06 1.24 -7.02
CA ILE A 82 10.13 1.65 -5.97
C ILE A 82 8.72 1.10 -6.26
N LEU A 83 7.88 1.00 -5.24
CA LEU A 83 6.47 0.57 -5.33
C LEU A 83 6.34 -0.78 -6.07
N PRO A 84 6.99 -1.86 -5.58
CA PRO A 84 6.93 -3.16 -6.24
C PRO A 84 5.49 -3.64 -6.36
N GLY A 85 5.13 -4.14 -7.56
CA GLY A 85 3.78 -4.57 -7.91
C GLY A 85 2.93 -3.53 -8.64
N LEU A 86 3.28 -2.25 -8.57
CA LEU A 86 2.65 -1.20 -9.37
C LEU A 86 3.29 -1.08 -10.77
N ASP A 87 2.65 -0.30 -11.64
CA ASP A 87 3.16 -0.08 -12.99
C ASP A 87 4.57 0.55 -12.98
N LYS A 88 5.53 -0.11 -13.61
CA LYS A 88 6.93 0.31 -13.61
C LYS A 88 7.17 1.67 -14.24
N ARG A 89 6.36 2.04 -15.24
CA ARG A 89 6.53 3.32 -15.95
C ARG A 89 6.10 4.49 -15.08
N THR A 90 4.95 4.37 -14.40
CA THR A 90 4.45 5.41 -13.48
C THR A 90 5.26 5.46 -12.19
N SER A 91 5.67 4.30 -11.63
CA SER A 91 6.59 4.24 -10.48
C SER A 91 7.96 4.86 -10.81
N GLY A 92 8.51 4.57 -11.99
CA GLY A 92 9.75 5.18 -12.46
C GLY A 92 9.64 6.70 -12.67
N GLU A 93 8.49 7.20 -13.13
CA GLU A 93 8.26 8.64 -13.22
C GLU A 93 8.16 9.28 -11.81
N LEU A 94 7.45 8.65 -10.88
CA LEU A 94 7.42 9.10 -9.48
C LEU A 94 8.82 9.18 -8.87
N ARG A 95 9.63 8.10 -8.99
CA ARG A 95 11.01 8.09 -8.51
C ARG A 95 11.81 9.27 -9.08
N LYS A 96 11.71 9.49 -10.39
CA LYS A 96 12.40 10.60 -11.08
C LYS A 96 11.99 11.97 -10.52
N GLN A 97 10.69 12.17 -10.22
CA GLN A 97 10.21 13.41 -9.66
C GLN A 97 10.67 13.62 -8.22
N LEU A 98 10.61 12.58 -7.37
CA LEU A 98 11.12 12.62 -6.00
C LEU A 98 12.64 12.88 -5.97
N SER A 99 13.40 12.20 -6.85
CA SER A 99 14.85 12.44 -6.96
C SER A 99 15.19 13.87 -7.40
N LYS A 100 14.43 14.46 -8.32
CA LYS A 100 14.61 15.87 -8.71
C LYS A 100 14.35 16.84 -7.55
N ARG A 101 13.52 16.45 -6.61
CA ARG A 101 13.21 17.24 -5.41
C ARG A 101 14.25 17.06 -4.29
N GLY A 102 15.15 16.09 -4.41
CA GLY A 102 16.24 15.86 -3.46
C GLY A 102 16.20 14.52 -2.72
N VAL A 103 15.15 13.70 -2.92
CA VAL A 103 15.13 12.35 -2.32
C VAL A 103 16.17 11.46 -2.98
N ASN A 104 17.03 10.86 -2.18
CA ASN A 104 18.07 9.94 -2.63
C ASN A 104 17.60 8.49 -2.51
N PHE A 105 17.73 7.70 -3.57
CA PHE A 105 17.32 6.29 -3.60
C PHE A 105 18.52 5.36 -3.75
N LYS A 106 18.67 4.42 -2.80
CA LYS A 106 19.55 3.27 -2.86
C LYS A 106 18.71 2.03 -3.15
N LEU A 107 18.58 1.69 -4.43
CA LEU A 107 17.82 0.52 -4.89
C LEU A 107 18.73 -0.70 -5.06
N GLY A 108 18.18 -1.91 -4.96
CA GLY A 108 18.95 -3.15 -4.98
C GLY A 108 19.88 -3.29 -3.76
N THR A 109 19.58 -2.58 -2.68
CA THR A 109 20.43 -2.43 -1.50
C THR A 109 19.63 -2.74 -0.24
N SER A 110 20.21 -3.45 0.70
CA SER A 110 19.63 -3.68 2.02
C SER A 110 20.40 -2.94 3.12
N VAL A 111 19.75 -2.72 4.25
CA VAL A 111 20.43 -2.27 5.48
C VAL A 111 20.93 -3.52 6.22
N GLU A 112 22.23 -3.57 6.49
CA GLU A 112 22.86 -4.67 7.22
C GLU A 112 22.88 -4.45 8.72
N SER A 113 23.15 -3.21 9.15
CA SER A 113 23.17 -2.86 10.57
C SER A 113 22.86 -1.39 10.82
N VAL A 114 22.33 -1.15 12.01
CA VAL A 114 22.06 0.18 12.57
C VAL A 114 22.74 0.25 13.92
N THR A 115 23.75 1.09 14.08
CA THR A 115 24.54 1.19 15.32
C THR A 115 25.06 2.60 15.52
N ASN A 116 24.83 3.20 16.68
CA ASN A 116 25.34 4.53 17.03
C ASN A 116 25.04 5.61 15.98
N LYS A 117 23.80 5.69 15.50
CA LYS A 117 23.35 6.61 14.43
C LYS A 117 23.98 6.35 13.05
N LYS A 118 24.77 5.30 12.90
CA LYS A 118 25.36 4.87 11.64
C LYS A 118 24.56 3.71 11.06
N VAL A 119 24.22 3.81 9.78
CA VAL A 119 23.56 2.77 8.99
C VAL A 119 24.58 2.22 7.99
N SER A 120 24.75 0.90 7.98
CA SER A 120 25.61 0.21 7.01
C SER A 120 24.76 -0.51 5.99
N PHE A 121 25.16 -0.43 4.72
CA PHE A 121 24.43 -0.95 3.58
C PHE A 121 25.14 -2.14 2.95
N SER A 122 24.41 -3.01 2.26
CA SER A 122 24.94 -4.20 1.59
C SER A 122 25.89 -3.90 0.41
N ASP A 123 25.94 -2.65 -0.07
CA ASP A 123 26.91 -2.19 -1.07
C ASP A 123 28.29 -1.84 -0.47
N GLY A 124 28.45 -2.01 0.86
CA GLY A 124 29.66 -1.69 1.61
C GLY A 124 29.79 -0.24 2.04
N GLU A 125 28.86 0.63 1.64
CA GLU A 125 28.80 2.02 2.08
C GLU A 125 28.15 2.13 3.48
N SER A 126 28.32 3.27 4.09
CA SER A 126 27.64 3.59 5.35
C SER A 126 27.46 5.09 5.48
N ASP A 127 26.43 5.53 6.19
CA ASP A 127 26.13 6.94 6.44
C ASP A 127 25.54 7.14 7.84
N THR A 128 25.51 8.36 8.31
CA THR A 128 24.95 8.73 9.62
C THR A 128 23.64 9.47 9.44
N PHE A 129 22.68 9.19 10.30
CA PHE A 129 21.34 9.73 10.26
C PHE A 129 20.91 10.25 11.64
N ASP A 130 19.90 11.09 11.66
CA ASP A 130 19.23 11.51 12.90
C ASP A 130 18.14 10.51 13.29
N CYS A 131 17.58 9.79 12.30
CA CYS A 131 16.53 8.81 12.50
C CYS A 131 16.52 7.77 11.38
N VAL A 132 16.09 6.55 11.69
CA VAL A 132 15.79 5.46 10.74
C VAL A 132 14.31 5.12 10.81
N LEU A 133 13.59 5.28 9.72
CA LEU A 133 12.18 4.90 9.58
C LEU A 133 12.06 3.54 8.87
N VAL A 134 11.53 2.53 9.56
CA VAL A 134 11.28 1.21 8.99
C VAL A 134 9.88 1.16 8.40
N ALA A 135 9.79 1.01 7.08
CA ALA A 135 8.55 1.03 6.28
C ALA A 135 8.48 -0.16 5.30
N VAL A 136 8.77 -1.38 5.79
CA VAL A 136 8.87 -2.61 5.00
C VAL A 136 7.57 -3.41 4.91
N GLY A 137 6.45 -2.76 5.11
CA GLY A 137 5.11 -3.34 5.04
C GLY A 137 4.43 -3.46 6.40
N ARG A 138 3.29 -4.15 6.41
CA ARG A 138 2.46 -4.35 7.59
C ARG A 138 2.24 -5.84 7.82
N GLU A 139 2.00 -6.23 9.05
CA GLU A 139 1.63 -7.59 9.44
C GLU A 139 0.28 -7.60 10.17
N PRO A 140 -0.60 -8.58 9.89
CA PRO A 140 -1.93 -8.65 10.48
C PRO A 140 -1.87 -8.95 11.98
N LEU A 141 -2.82 -8.41 12.74
CA LEU A 141 -2.96 -8.61 14.19
C LEU A 141 -3.91 -9.76 14.49
N THR A 142 -3.43 -11.00 14.28
CA THR A 142 -4.18 -12.25 14.45
C THR A 142 -3.59 -13.17 15.52
N GLN A 143 -2.46 -12.80 16.10
CA GLN A 143 -1.75 -13.63 17.07
C GLN A 143 -2.38 -13.50 18.48
N ASN A 144 -2.45 -14.63 19.19
CA ASN A 144 -2.88 -14.69 20.59
C ASN A 144 -4.32 -14.18 20.86
N ILE A 145 -5.21 -14.30 19.89
CA ILE A 145 -6.63 -13.95 20.04
C ILE A 145 -7.56 -15.17 19.93
N GLY A 146 -7.01 -16.40 20.05
CA GLY A 146 -7.77 -17.64 20.15
C GLY A 146 -8.31 -18.18 18.83
N LEU A 147 -7.82 -17.71 17.65
CA LEU A 147 -8.35 -18.14 16.34
C LEU A 147 -8.14 -19.64 16.10
N GLU A 148 -6.96 -20.14 16.43
CA GLU A 148 -6.61 -21.56 16.23
C GLU A 148 -7.39 -22.47 17.18
N ASP A 149 -7.69 -21.98 18.40
CA ASP A 149 -8.47 -22.74 19.40
C ASP A 149 -9.89 -23.02 18.97
N VAL A 150 -10.46 -22.13 18.13
CA VAL A 150 -11.80 -22.29 17.56
C VAL A 150 -11.79 -22.87 16.13
N GLY A 151 -10.62 -23.21 15.60
CA GLY A 151 -10.48 -23.88 14.31
C GLY A 151 -10.43 -22.94 13.09
N ILE A 152 -10.19 -21.63 13.29
CA ILE A 152 -10.02 -20.67 12.19
C ILE A 152 -8.64 -20.85 11.57
N LYS A 153 -8.58 -21.02 10.26
CA LYS A 153 -7.33 -21.15 9.52
C LYS A 153 -6.64 -19.80 9.34
N VAL A 154 -5.38 -19.77 9.77
CA VAL A 154 -4.49 -18.61 9.61
C VAL A 154 -3.28 -19.02 8.77
N ASN A 155 -3.05 -18.32 7.67
CA ASN A 155 -1.91 -18.54 6.77
C ASN A 155 -0.99 -17.31 6.77
N LYS A 156 0.25 -17.48 7.23
CA LYS A 156 1.23 -16.38 7.37
C LYS A 156 0.68 -15.16 8.12
N GLY A 157 -0.17 -15.39 9.11
CA GLY A 157 -0.83 -14.35 9.89
C GLY A 157 -2.18 -13.86 9.32
N PHE A 158 -2.56 -14.24 8.12
CA PHE A 158 -3.85 -13.83 7.51
C PHE A 158 -4.93 -14.88 7.73
N VAL A 159 -6.15 -14.42 7.98
CA VAL A 159 -7.33 -15.25 8.13
C VAL A 159 -7.86 -15.65 6.74
N GLN A 160 -8.11 -16.93 6.55
CA GLN A 160 -8.74 -17.43 5.34
C GLN A 160 -10.27 -17.24 5.40
N THR A 161 -10.83 -16.66 4.35
CA THR A 161 -12.28 -16.41 4.21
C THR A 161 -12.77 -16.78 2.82
N ASN A 162 -14.07 -16.94 2.69
CA ASN A 162 -14.74 -16.86 1.40
C ASN A 162 -14.81 -15.38 0.96
N LEU A 163 -14.12 -14.98 -0.10
CA LEU A 163 -14.05 -13.58 -0.55
C LEU A 163 -15.39 -13.01 -1.08
N GLU A 164 -16.41 -13.84 -1.31
CA GLU A 164 -17.74 -13.36 -1.68
C GLU A 164 -18.57 -12.91 -0.47
N THR A 165 -18.32 -13.50 0.71
CA THR A 165 -19.10 -13.28 1.93
C THR A 165 -18.27 -12.77 3.09
N LEU A 166 -16.93 -12.95 3.04
CA LEU A 166 -15.96 -12.72 4.11
C LEU A 166 -16.13 -13.61 5.35
N GLN A 167 -16.93 -14.67 5.20
CA GLN A 167 -17.14 -15.70 6.21
C GLN A 167 -15.91 -16.61 6.31
N THR A 168 -15.53 -16.98 7.52
CA THR A 168 -14.49 -17.98 7.78
C THR A 168 -15.06 -19.40 7.59
N GLU A 169 -14.30 -20.43 7.93
CA GLU A 169 -14.82 -21.81 7.98
C GLU A 169 -15.84 -22.00 9.11
N ILE A 170 -15.90 -21.09 10.07
CA ILE A 170 -16.88 -21.10 11.17
C ILE A 170 -18.05 -20.21 10.78
N GLU A 171 -19.23 -20.79 10.64
CA GLU A 171 -20.42 -20.20 10.03
C GLU A 171 -20.82 -18.82 10.59
N ASN A 172 -20.60 -18.57 11.86
CA ASN A 172 -20.95 -17.31 12.52
C ASN A 172 -19.76 -16.38 12.75
N ILE A 173 -18.59 -16.65 12.16
CA ILE A 173 -17.39 -15.82 12.30
C ILE A 173 -16.94 -15.30 10.93
N TYR A 174 -16.80 -13.99 10.83
CA TYR A 174 -16.35 -13.24 9.65
C TYR A 174 -15.02 -12.54 9.94
N ALA A 175 -14.22 -12.31 8.91
CA ALA A 175 -13.03 -11.50 9.01
C ALA A 175 -13.00 -10.46 7.89
N LEU A 176 -12.51 -9.25 8.18
CA LEU A 176 -12.44 -8.14 7.23
C LEU A 176 -11.21 -7.25 7.47
N GLY A 177 -10.84 -6.50 6.45
CA GLY A 177 -9.72 -5.57 6.48
C GLY A 177 -8.35 -6.24 6.42
N ASP A 178 -7.37 -5.61 7.01
CA ASP A 178 -5.95 -5.96 6.89
C ASP A 178 -5.59 -7.39 7.32
N ILE A 179 -6.49 -8.10 7.96
CA ILE A 179 -6.29 -9.49 8.40
C ILE A 179 -6.72 -10.54 7.39
N VAL A 180 -7.41 -10.16 6.30
CA VAL A 180 -7.95 -11.10 5.31
C VAL A 180 -6.88 -11.52 4.31
N GLU A 181 -6.77 -12.82 4.06
CA GLU A 181 -5.83 -13.36 3.08
C GLU A 181 -6.23 -12.96 1.64
N GLY A 182 -5.26 -12.44 0.87
CA GLY A 182 -5.43 -12.16 -0.56
C GLY A 182 -6.12 -10.84 -0.89
N THR A 183 -6.48 -10.03 0.10
CA THR A 183 -7.07 -8.71 -0.12
C THR A 183 -6.06 -7.58 0.15
N PRO A 184 -6.20 -6.40 -0.48
CA PRO A 184 -5.32 -5.28 -0.22
C PRO A 184 -5.52 -4.71 1.19
N GLN A 185 -4.43 -4.46 1.91
CA GLN A 185 -4.43 -3.79 3.22
C GLN A 185 -4.69 -2.29 3.06
N LEU A 186 -5.93 -1.91 2.76
CA LEU A 186 -6.36 -0.54 2.52
C LEU A 186 -7.64 -0.23 3.30
N ALA A 187 -7.71 0.93 3.92
CA ALA A 187 -8.85 1.32 4.76
C ALA A 187 -10.20 1.27 4.00
N HIS A 188 -10.24 1.75 2.75
CA HIS A 188 -11.46 1.73 1.95
C HIS A 188 -11.86 0.31 1.49
N VAL A 189 -10.93 -0.63 1.40
CA VAL A 189 -11.23 -2.06 1.20
C VAL A 189 -11.94 -2.59 2.43
N ALA A 190 -11.42 -2.34 3.64
CA ALA A 190 -12.05 -2.77 4.87
C ALA A 190 -13.48 -2.21 5.02
N PHE A 191 -13.74 -0.96 4.59
CA PHE A 191 -15.10 -0.41 4.55
C PHE A 191 -16.02 -1.18 3.58
N ALA A 192 -15.55 -1.51 2.38
CA ALA A 192 -16.32 -2.27 1.41
C ALA A 192 -16.61 -3.70 1.92
N GLU A 193 -15.60 -4.33 2.52
CA GLU A 193 -15.71 -5.65 3.13
C GLU A 193 -16.67 -5.66 4.33
N ALA A 194 -16.68 -4.62 5.15
CA ALA A 194 -17.63 -4.48 6.24
C ALA A 194 -19.09 -4.44 5.73
N VAL A 195 -19.34 -3.66 4.67
CA VAL A 195 -20.67 -3.60 4.03
C VAL A 195 -21.05 -4.98 3.45
N SER A 196 -20.11 -5.67 2.80
CA SER A 196 -20.32 -7.02 2.25
C SER A 196 -20.71 -8.01 3.36
N SER A 197 -19.89 -8.10 4.42
CA SER A 197 -20.11 -9.00 5.56
C SER A 197 -21.45 -8.76 6.24
N ILE A 198 -21.77 -7.49 6.54
CA ILE A 198 -23.04 -7.15 7.20
C ILE A 198 -24.25 -7.42 6.30
N THR A 199 -24.12 -7.20 4.99
CA THR A 199 -25.19 -7.55 4.04
C THR A 199 -25.47 -9.06 4.09
N HIS A 200 -24.41 -9.88 4.03
CA HIS A 200 -24.56 -11.33 4.11
C HIS A 200 -25.18 -11.78 5.44
N ILE A 201 -24.72 -11.26 6.58
CA ILE A 201 -25.27 -11.56 7.90
C ILE A 201 -26.76 -11.21 7.99
N ALA A 202 -27.14 -10.05 7.49
CA ALA A 202 -28.50 -9.53 7.66
C ALA A 202 -29.52 -10.13 6.68
N THR A 203 -29.10 -10.50 5.47
CA THR A 203 -30.01 -10.86 4.38
C THR A 203 -29.75 -12.24 3.78
N GLY A 204 -28.57 -12.82 4.02
CA GLY A 204 -28.08 -14.02 3.33
C GLY A 204 -27.64 -13.78 1.88
N GLU A 205 -27.67 -12.54 1.40
CA GLU A 205 -27.25 -12.20 0.04
C GLU A 205 -25.73 -11.97 -0.04
N ASN A 206 -25.11 -12.50 -1.11
CA ASN A 206 -23.72 -12.25 -1.39
C ASN A 206 -23.57 -10.89 -2.12
N LYS A 207 -22.85 -9.95 -1.50
CA LYS A 207 -22.48 -8.68 -2.09
C LYS A 207 -20.96 -8.60 -2.17
N ALA A 208 -20.36 -9.40 -3.05
CA ALA A 208 -18.92 -9.50 -3.19
C ALA A 208 -18.27 -8.12 -3.50
N VAL A 209 -17.11 -7.89 -2.92
CA VAL A 209 -16.27 -6.72 -3.24
C VAL A 209 -15.61 -6.95 -4.58
N ASN A 210 -15.72 -5.99 -5.51
CA ASN A 210 -14.98 -6.05 -6.76
C ASN A 210 -13.54 -5.55 -6.56
N TYR A 211 -12.65 -6.43 -6.16
CA TYR A 211 -11.24 -6.11 -5.89
C TYR A 211 -10.48 -5.62 -7.14
N ASN A 212 -10.97 -5.88 -8.35
CA ASN A 212 -10.37 -5.35 -9.58
C ASN A 212 -10.69 -3.86 -9.79
N ALA A 213 -11.73 -3.35 -9.16
CA ALA A 213 -12.12 -1.94 -9.23
C ALA A 213 -11.76 -1.16 -7.94
N ILE A 214 -10.81 -1.66 -7.14
CA ILE A 214 -10.31 -0.95 -5.96
C ILE A 214 -9.14 -0.05 -6.38
N PRO A 215 -9.21 1.27 -6.16
CA PRO A 215 -8.10 2.16 -6.45
C PRO A 215 -7.03 2.04 -5.35
N TYR A 216 -5.78 2.10 -5.78
CA TYR A 216 -4.62 2.19 -4.90
C TYR A 216 -3.96 3.56 -5.09
N VAL A 217 -3.75 4.31 -4.04
CA VAL A 217 -3.17 5.66 -4.10
C VAL A 217 -1.95 5.76 -3.20
N VAL A 218 -0.89 6.35 -3.72
CA VAL A 218 0.33 6.73 -2.98
C VAL A 218 0.34 8.25 -2.90
N TYR A 219 0.16 8.79 -1.71
CA TYR A 219 -0.01 10.22 -1.44
C TYR A 219 1.33 10.95 -1.35
N THR A 220 2.07 10.88 -2.43
CA THR A 220 3.33 11.60 -2.63
C THR A 220 3.09 12.90 -3.38
N ARG A 221 4.14 13.66 -3.67
CA ARG A 221 4.12 14.81 -4.56
C ARG A 221 5.17 14.67 -5.66
N PRO A 222 4.74 14.37 -6.94
CA PRO A 222 3.35 14.15 -7.37
C PRO A 222 2.77 12.84 -6.80
N GLU A 223 1.44 12.70 -6.81
CA GLU A 223 0.75 11.47 -6.44
C GLU A 223 0.94 10.37 -7.49
N LEU A 224 0.79 9.11 -7.06
CA LEU A 224 0.63 7.97 -7.97
C LEU A 224 -0.63 7.21 -7.58
N ALA A 225 -1.44 6.86 -8.56
CA ALA A 225 -2.64 6.06 -8.35
C ALA A 225 -2.79 4.99 -9.41
N GLU A 226 -3.34 3.83 -9.02
CA GLU A 226 -3.53 2.68 -9.90
C GLU A 226 -4.85 1.97 -9.57
N VAL A 227 -5.48 1.37 -10.59
CA VAL A 227 -6.64 0.51 -10.45
C VAL A 227 -6.58 -0.64 -11.45
N GLY A 228 -7.04 -1.82 -11.03
CA GLY A 228 -7.20 -2.98 -11.90
C GLY A 228 -5.88 -3.65 -12.28
N VAL A 229 -5.77 -4.03 -13.55
CA VAL A 229 -4.67 -4.81 -14.11
C VAL A 229 -3.68 -3.88 -14.79
N ASN A 230 -2.43 -3.88 -14.32
CA ASN A 230 -1.30 -3.24 -15.00
C ASN A 230 -0.56 -4.22 -15.94
N SER A 231 0.49 -3.75 -16.62
CA SER A 231 1.26 -4.57 -17.56
C SER A 231 1.92 -5.79 -16.91
N GLU A 232 2.35 -5.71 -15.66
CA GLU A 232 3.01 -6.82 -14.98
C GLU A 232 1.98 -7.88 -14.56
N LYS A 233 0.89 -7.44 -13.94
CA LYS A 233 -0.22 -8.32 -13.55
C LYS A 233 -0.86 -9.01 -14.76
N ALA A 234 -0.98 -8.31 -15.90
CA ALA A 234 -1.47 -8.91 -17.13
C ALA A 234 -0.58 -10.06 -17.61
N LYS A 235 0.74 -9.90 -17.55
CA LYS A 235 1.70 -10.97 -17.90
C LYS A 235 1.55 -12.18 -16.98
N GLU A 236 1.44 -11.95 -15.67
CA GLU A 236 1.24 -13.01 -14.68
C GLU A 236 -0.05 -13.79 -14.92
N LEU A 237 -1.12 -13.09 -15.33
CA LEU A 237 -2.43 -13.67 -15.63
C LEU A 237 -2.50 -14.25 -17.06
N GLY A 238 -1.48 -14.08 -17.91
CA GLY A 238 -1.49 -14.49 -19.31
C GLY A 238 -2.48 -13.69 -20.17
N MET A 239 -2.88 -12.50 -19.74
CA MET A 239 -3.84 -11.63 -20.46
C MET A 239 -3.13 -10.89 -21.59
N LYS A 240 -3.79 -10.80 -22.75
CA LYS A 240 -3.39 -9.92 -23.85
C LYS A 240 -4.08 -8.58 -23.67
N ILE A 241 -3.28 -7.54 -23.46
CA ILE A 241 -3.77 -6.19 -23.24
C ILE A 241 -3.16 -5.20 -24.24
N ASN A 242 -3.95 -4.21 -24.61
CA ASN A 242 -3.49 -2.98 -25.25
C ASN A 242 -3.16 -1.96 -24.16
N GLN A 243 -2.21 -1.07 -24.45
CA GLN A 243 -1.92 0.06 -23.56
C GLN A 243 -1.93 1.37 -24.35
N SER A 244 -2.59 2.38 -23.78
CA SER A 244 -2.52 3.76 -24.21
C SER A 244 -1.83 4.59 -23.14
N GLN A 245 -1.03 5.58 -23.57
CA GLN A 245 -0.32 6.45 -22.63
C GLN A 245 -0.38 7.91 -23.12
N HIS A 246 -0.62 8.83 -22.20
CA HIS A 246 -0.52 10.26 -22.44
C HIS A 246 0.24 10.98 -21.34
N GLY A 247 1.16 11.89 -21.71
CA GLY A 247 1.91 12.71 -20.75
C GLY A 247 1.23 14.06 -20.51
N PHE A 248 1.25 14.54 -19.28
CA PHE A 248 0.65 15.85 -18.92
C PHE A 248 1.34 17.04 -19.62
N ALA A 249 2.59 16.87 -20.08
CA ALA A 249 3.28 17.90 -20.89
C ALA A 249 2.57 18.24 -22.21
N GLY A 250 1.69 17.36 -22.71
CA GLY A 250 0.85 17.62 -23.89
C GLY A 250 -0.47 18.35 -23.57
N ILE A 251 -0.77 18.63 -22.31
CA ILE A 251 -2.05 19.20 -21.87
C ILE A 251 -1.89 20.67 -21.55
N GLY A 252 -2.53 21.56 -22.32
CA GLY A 252 -2.42 23.02 -22.17
C GLY A 252 -2.74 23.51 -20.75
N ARG A 253 -3.76 22.95 -20.09
CA ARG A 253 -4.11 23.31 -18.72
C ARG A 253 -3.00 22.96 -17.73
N ALA A 254 -2.38 21.80 -17.84
CA ALA A 254 -1.27 21.38 -17.02
C ALA A 254 -0.04 22.30 -17.20
N MET A 255 0.20 22.73 -18.44
CA MET A 255 1.25 23.72 -18.76
C MET A 255 1.01 25.07 -18.10
N ILE A 256 -0.22 25.60 -18.16
CA ILE A 256 -0.59 26.88 -17.53
C ILE A 256 -0.40 26.81 -16.02
N GLN A 257 -0.73 25.65 -15.39
CA GLN A 257 -0.58 25.45 -13.95
C GLN A 257 0.85 25.13 -13.51
N ASN A 258 1.79 24.98 -14.45
CA ASN A 258 3.15 24.47 -14.20
C ASN A 258 3.14 23.09 -13.49
N GLN A 259 2.15 22.26 -13.82
CA GLN A 259 1.91 20.91 -13.29
C GLN A 259 1.91 19.88 -14.44
N ASN A 260 2.84 20.02 -15.35
CA ASN A 260 2.91 19.25 -16.59
C ASN A 260 3.76 17.97 -16.48
N GLN A 261 4.15 17.59 -15.26
CA GLN A 261 4.94 16.40 -14.99
C GLN A 261 4.02 15.21 -14.75
N GLY A 262 4.44 14.03 -15.28
CA GLY A 262 3.68 12.82 -15.10
C GLY A 262 2.96 12.34 -16.34
N LEU A 263 2.17 11.29 -16.18
CA LEU A 263 1.48 10.60 -17.27
C LEU A 263 0.30 9.78 -16.75
N VAL A 264 -0.62 9.50 -17.68
CA VAL A 264 -1.72 8.54 -17.51
C VAL A 264 -1.46 7.35 -18.43
N LYS A 265 -1.71 6.14 -17.94
CA LYS A 265 -1.76 4.90 -18.72
C LYS A 265 -3.11 4.23 -18.54
N VAL A 266 -3.66 3.70 -19.61
CA VAL A 266 -4.90 2.93 -19.58
C VAL A 266 -4.64 1.59 -20.28
N TYR A 267 -5.18 0.54 -19.72
CA TYR A 267 -5.07 -0.83 -20.21
C TYR A 267 -6.44 -1.36 -20.58
N SER A 268 -6.57 -1.94 -21.76
CA SER A 268 -7.78 -2.64 -22.20
C SER A 268 -7.44 -4.04 -22.70
N GLU A 269 -8.39 -4.94 -22.65
CA GLU A 269 -8.26 -6.20 -23.37
C GLU A 269 -8.18 -5.95 -24.89
N GLU A 270 -7.65 -6.92 -25.62
CA GLU A 270 -7.64 -6.86 -27.10
C GLU A 270 -9.09 -6.94 -27.61
N ASN A 271 -9.64 -5.82 -28.09
CA ASN A 271 -11.04 -5.66 -28.49
C ASN A 271 -12.06 -5.83 -27.35
N GLY A 272 -11.66 -5.57 -26.11
CA GLY A 272 -12.47 -5.72 -24.92
C GLY A 272 -12.46 -4.47 -24.02
N PRO A 273 -12.97 -4.61 -22.79
CA PRO A 273 -13.12 -3.51 -21.87
C PRO A 273 -11.78 -2.97 -21.33
N ILE A 274 -11.87 -1.81 -20.70
CA ILE A 274 -10.79 -1.27 -19.86
C ILE A 274 -10.66 -2.15 -18.62
N VAL A 275 -9.45 -2.65 -18.37
CA VAL A 275 -9.15 -3.57 -17.27
C VAL A 275 -8.25 -2.97 -16.22
N GLY A 276 -7.67 -1.80 -16.49
CA GLY A 276 -6.84 -1.13 -15.51
C GLY A 276 -6.31 0.21 -15.99
N ALA A 277 -5.76 0.97 -15.05
CA ALA A 277 -5.13 2.24 -15.31
C ALA A 277 -4.09 2.58 -14.24
N SER A 278 -3.10 3.39 -14.64
CA SER A 278 -2.09 3.92 -13.71
C SER A 278 -1.83 5.39 -14.05
N VAL A 279 -1.80 6.24 -13.04
CA VAL A 279 -1.63 7.69 -13.14
C VAL A 279 -0.50 8.12 -12.21
N CYS A 280 0.47 8.87 -12.72
CA CYS A 280 1.43 9.57 -11.87
C CYS A 280 1.37 11.06 -12.22
N GLY A 281 0.97 11.88 -11.28
CA GLY A 281 0.84 13.31 -11.51
C GLY A 281 0.04 14.04 -10.43
N PRO A 282 -0.20 15.34 -10.60
CA PRO A 282 -1.02 16.11 -9.68
C PRO A 282 -2.44 15.58 -9.62
N ALA A 283 -2.97 15.41 -8.40
CA ALA A 283 -4.32 14.90 -8.16
C ALA A 283 -4.62 13.53 -8.81
N ALA A 284 -3.60 12.65 -8.87
CA ALA A 284 -3.78 11.29 -9.40
C ALA A 284 -4.81 10.50 -8.60
N GLY A 285 -4.87 10.72 -7.26
CA GLY A 285 -5.86 10.12 -6.38
C GLY A 285 -7.29 10.50 -6.71
N GLU A 286 -7.52 11.71 -7.23
CA GLU A 286 -8.85 12.13 -7.71
C GLU A 286 -9.15 11.54 -9.09
N MET A 287 -8.20 11.65 -10.03
CA MET A 287 -8.38 11.20 -11.41
C MET A 287 -8.62 9.69 -11.51
N ILE A 288 -8.04 8.89 -10.63
CA ILE A 288 -8.17 7.43 -10.68
C ILE A 288 -9.60 6.95 -10.50
N HIS A 289 -10.46 7.74 -9.86
CA HIS A 289 -11.85 7.35 -9.62
C HIS A 289 -12.69 7.30 -10.90
N GLU A 290 -12.42 8.13 -11.90
CA GLU A 290 -13.06 8.02 -13.22
C GLU A 290 -12.68 6.71 -13.90
N LEU A 291 -11.40 6.34 -13.82
CA LEU A 291 -10.87 5.10 -14.38
C LEU A 291 -11.33 3.87 -13.59
N MET A 292 -11.51 4.00 -12.27
CA MET A 292 -12.11 2.98 -11.42
C MET A 292 -13.53 2.60 -11.89
N TYR A 293 -14.35 3.61 -12.21
CA TYR A 293 -15.69 3.35 -12.74
C TYR A 293 -15.62 2.67 -14.12
N MET A 294 -14.67 3.06 -14.96
CA MET A 294 -14.49 2.42 -16.28
C MET A 294 -14.11 0.95 -16.14
N VAL A 295 -13.24 0.61 -15.20
CA VAL A 295 -12.87 -0.78 -14.89
C VAL A 295 -14.05 -1.53 -14.28
N GLY A 296 -14.72 -0.94 -13.29
CA GLY A 296 -15.83 -1.57 -12.57
C GLY A 296 -17.08 -1.84 -13.42
N TRP A 297 -17.28 -1.03 -14.48
CA TRP A 297 -18.41 -1.15 -15.41
C TRP A 297 -18.03 -1.78 -16.76
N GLU A 298 -16.81 -2.28 -16.88
CA GLU A 298 -16.31 -2.91 -18.10
C GLU A 298 -16.48 -2.00 -19.34
N ALA A 299 -16.16 -0.70 -19.17
CA ALA A 299 -16.31 0.27 -20.23
C ALA A 299 -15.39 -0.05 -21.42
N LEU A 300 -15.88 0.12 -22.64
CA LEU A 300 -15.07 -0.01 -23.84
C LEU A 300 -14.23 1.25 -24.06
N PRO A 301 -13.00 1.12 -24.60
CA PRO A 301 -12.13 2.26 -24.89
C PRO A 301 -12.66 3.17 -25.97
#